data_69c3c3cf1202e0c349b4a152027a6977
#
_entry.id   69c3c3cf1202e0c349b4a152027a6977
#
_cell.length_a   1.000
_cell.length_b   1.000
_cell.length_c   1.000
_cell.angle_alpha   90.00
_cell.angle_beta   90.00
_cell.angle_gamma   90.00
#
_symmetry.space_group_name_H-M   'P 1'
#
loop_
_entity.id
_entity.type
_entity.pdbx_description
1 polymer ?
#
loop_
_entity_poly.entity_id
_entity_poly.type
_entity_poly.pdbx_seq_one_letter_code
_entity_poly.pdbx_strand_id
1 'polypeptide(L)'
;MPKHGKKYLEAGMKIESERLYAPDEAVSLLRDISFANFDETIEVHARLGIDPRQADQTVRSTVVLPYGTGKTVRVLVFAAGEAERVAREAGADYVGVDDLVQQIQGGWLEFDAAIAMADQMGKVGGLGRILGRRGLMPNPRSGTVVRDVNDLPGVLGDLKGGRVEFRNDRTGIVHLGIGRKSFTEDQIRGNLFAFVDALQRAKPTGAKGVYLRTLTVKSTMSPGIHLDVPATVAAAGQAAA
;
A
#
# COMPACT_ATOMS: atom_id res chain seq x y z
N MET A 1 -29.48 12.58 5.02
CA MET A 1 -28.03 12.42 4.73
C MET A 1 -27.24 13.05 5.88
N PRO A 2 -26.15 12.46 6.34
CA PRO A 2 -25.28 13.11 7.32
C PRO A 2 -24.77 14.43 6.74
N LYS A 3 -24.81 15.51 7.54
CA LYS A 3 -24.30 16.81 7.13
C LYS A 3 -22.78 16.82 7.32
N HIS A 4 -22.03 17.12 6.29
CA HIS A 4 -20.58 17.33 6.37
C HIS A 4 -20.27 18.58 7.22
N GLY A 5 -19.12 18.59 7.89
CA GLY A 5 -18.64 19.72 8.66
C GLY A 5 -18.26 20.91 7.75
N LYS A 6 -18.23 22.14 8.32
CA LYS A 6 -17.94 23.37 7.58
C LYS A 6 -16.63 23.29 6.77
N LYS A 7 -15.53 22.85 7.38
CA LYS A 7 -14.23 22.71 6.71
C LYS A 7 -14.24 21.76 5.51
N TYR A 8 -15.02 20.68 5.60
CA TYR A 8 -15.19 19.75 4.47
C TYR A 8 -15.95 20.39 3.31
N LEU A 9 -16.99 21.18 3.63
CA LEU A 9 -17.76 21.90 2.60
C LEU A 9 -16.90 22.99 1.94
N GLU A 10 -16.13 23.76 2.70
CA GLU A 10 -15.18 24.74 2.20
C GLU A 10 -14.12 24.10 1.30
N ALA A 11 -13.55 22.95 1.70
CA ALA A 11 -12.63 22.18 0.87
C ALA A 11 -13.31 21.70 -0.43
N GLY A 12 -14.57 21.23 -0.33
CA GLY A 12 -15.35 20.76 -1.49
C GLY A 12 -15.65 21.86 -2.49
N MET A 13 -15.82 23.13 -2.05
CA MET A 13 -16.05 24.27 -2.95
C MET A 13 -14.83 24.58 -3.84
N LYS A 14 -13.63 24.16 -3.45
CA LYS A 14 -12.41 24.32 -4.24
C LYS A 14 -12.26 23.30 -5.35
N ILE A 15 -13.09 22.26 -5.34
CA ILE A 15 -13.06 21.15 -6.32
C ILE A 15 -14.25 21.28 -7.25
N GLU A 16 -13.99 21.31 -8.54
CA GLU A 16 -15.02 21.21 -9.57
C GLU A 16 -15.41 19.73 -9.75
N SER A 17 -16.63 19.36 -9.35
CA SER A 17 -17.05 17.95 -9.20
C SER A 17 -16.97 17.12 -10.48
N GLU A 18 -17.13 17.72 -11.65
CA GLU A 18 -17.13 17.03 -12.96
C GLU A 18 -15.79 17.14 -13.70
N ARG A 19 -14.84 17.90 -13.14
CA ARG A 19 -13.54 18.10 -13.75
C ARG A 19 -12.60 16.95 -13.41
N LEU A 20 -11.87 16.47 -14.43
CA LEU A 20 -10.73 15.59 -14.27
C LEU A 20 -9.46 16.43 -14.24
N TYR A 21 -8.67 16.27 -13.17
CA TYR A 21 -7.48 17.05 -12.92
C TYR A 21 -6.23 16.35 -13.42
N ALA A 22 -5.29 17.11 -13.95
CA ALA A 22 -3.94 16.62 -14.21
C ALA A 22 -3.24 16.24 -12.88
N PRO A 23 -2.32 15.26 -12.87
CA PRO A 23 -1.69 14.79 -11.62
C PRO A 23 -1.00 15.91 -10.83
N ASP A 24 -0.31 16.82 -11.48
CA ASP A 24 0.39 17.93 -10.81
C ASP A 24 -0.59 18.89 -10.15
N GLU A 25 -1.63 19.29 -10.87
CA GLU A 25 -2.69 20.17 -10.36
C GLU A 25 -3.45 19.52 -9.20
N ALA A 26 -3.75 18.22 -9.31
CA ALA A 26 -4.43 17.48 -8.26
C ALA A 26 -3.61 17.40 -6.97
N VAL A 27 -2.29 17.20 -7.06
CA VAL A 27 -1.41 17.14 -5.89
C VAL A 27 -1.31 18.51 -5.20
N SER A 28 -1.17 19.60 -5.95
CA SER A 28 -1.18 20.97 -5.39
C SER A 28 -2.52 21.26 -4.70
N LEU A 29 -3.65 20.99 -5.37
CA LEU A 29 -4.98 21.21 -4.82
C LEU A 29 -5.22 20.36 -3.57
N LEU A 30 -4.72 19.11 -3.53
CA LEU A 30 -4.85 18.21 -2.40
C LEU A 30 -4.23 18.79 -1.11
N ARG A 31 -3.09 19.47 -1.21
CA ARG A 31 -2.46 20.14 -0.09
C ARG A 31 -3.29 21.31 0.44
N ASP A 32 -3.88 22.07 -0.49
CA ASP A 32 -4.70 23.25 -0.16
C ASP A 32 -6.03 22.90 0.53
N ILE A 33 -6.56 21.70 0.26
CA ILE A 33 -7.81 21.23 0.83
C ILE A 33 -7.63 20.33 2.07
N SER A 34 -6.39 19.97 2.40
CA SER A 34 -6.07 19.17 3.58
C SER A 34 -6.10 20.03 4.85
N PHE A 35 -7.18 19.94 5.62
CA PHE A 35 -7.49 20.86 6.72
C PHE A 35 -7.31 20.30 8.12
N ALA A 36 -6.99 19.03 8.29
CA ALA A 36 -6.81 18.46 9.63
C ALA A 36 -5.51 18.93 10.30
N ASN A 37 -5.54 18.94 11.65
CA ASN A 37 -4.41 19.40 12.47
C ASN A 37 -3.34 18.32 12.67
N PHE A 38 -3.60 17.08 12.25
CA PHE A 38 -2.62 15.99 12.26
C PHE A 38 -2.04 15.79 10.86
N ASP A 39 -0.94 15.06 10.77
CA ASP A 39 -0.31 14.70 9.50
C ASP A 39 -1.15 13.66 8.76
N GLU A 40 -2.04 14.15 7.88
CA GLU A 40 -3.00 13.33 7.15
C GLU A 40 -2.29 12.36 6.22
N THR A 41 -2.82 11.14 6.12
CA THR A 41 -2.38 10.19 5.09
C THR A 41 -2.98 10.58 3.75
N ILE A 42 -2.16 10.59 2.71
CA ILE A 42 -2.59 10.75 1.33
C ILE A 42 -2.84 9.38 0.74
N GLU A 43 -4.02 9.18 0.21
CA GLU A 43 -4.51 7.92 -0.32
C GLU A 43 -4.88 8.05 -1.79
N VAL A 44 -4.65 7.00 -2.55
CA VAL A 44 -5.12 6.83 -3.92
C VAL A 44 -6.12 5.70 -3.99
N HIS A 45 -7.19 5.92 -4.75
CA HIS A 45 -8.24 4.94 -5.00
C HIS A 45 -8.37 4.75 -6.50
N ALA A 46 -8.11 3.52 -6.97
CA ALA A 46 -8.15 3.15 -8.37
C ALA A 46 -9.26 2.14 -8.62
N ARG A 47 -10.28 2.53 -9.38
CA ARG A 47 -11.35 1.63 -9.81
C ARG A 47 -10.92 0.91 -11.07
N LEU A 48 -10.92 -0.42 -11.01
CA LEU A 48 -10.50 -1.28 -12.10
C LEU A 48 -11.70 -1.83 -12.90
N GLY A 49 -11.46 -2.11 -14.17
CA GLY A 49 -12.41 -2.78 -15.05
C GLY A 49 -12.28 -4.30 -14.99
N ILE A 50 -12.40 -4.87 -13.78
CA ILE A 50 -12.29 -6.30 -13.48
C ILE A 50 -13.57 -6.82 -12.84
N ASP A 51 -13.78 -8.13 -12.89
CA ASP A 51 -14.78 -8.82 -12.08
C ASP A 51 -14.09 -9.53 -10.90
N PRO A 52 -14.15 -8.99 -9.67
CA PRO A 52 -13.48 -9.57 -8.50
C PRO A 52 -14.01 -10.95 -8.08
N ARG A 53 -15.12 -11.40 -8.64
CA ARG A 53 -15.69 -12.74 -8.39
C ARG A 53 -14.92 -13.83 -9.13
N GLN A 54 -14.21 -13.45 -10.19
CA GLN A 54 -13.39 -14.36 -10.98
C GLN A 54 -11.96 -14.34 -10.41
N ALA A 55 -11.47 -15.52 -10.06
CA ALA A 55 -10.15 -15.68 -9.44
C ALA A 55 -8.99 -15.23 -10.34
N ASP A 56 -9.15 -15.37 -11.65
CA ASP A 56 -8.20 -14.95 -12.69
C ASP A 56 -8.15 -13.44 -12.92
N GLN A 57 -9.16 -12.69 -12.42
CA GLN A 57 -9.23 -11.23 -12.51
C GLN A 57 -8.87 -10.53 -11.19
N THR A 58 -8.49 -11.29 -10.17
CA THR A 58 -8.07 -10.70 -8.90
C THR A 58 -6.69 -10.07 -9.03
N VAL A 59 -6.60 -8.79 -8.70
CA VAL A 59 -5.34 -8.02 -8.69
C VAL A 59 -4.76 -8.02 -7.29
N ARG A 60 -3.55 -8.57 -7.16
CA ARG A 60 -2.75 -8.52 -5.94
C ARG A 60 -1.28 -8.44 -6.32
N SER A 61 -0.62 -7.35 -5.94
CA SER A 61 0.79 -7.11 -6.25
C SER A 61 1.42 -6.23 -5.18
N THR A 62 2.69 -5.91 -5.37
CA THR A 62 3.47 -5.02 -4.50
C THR A 62 4.02 -3.86 -5.32
N VAL A 63 4.21 -2.73 -4.67
CA VAL A 63 4.91 -1.57 -5.21
C VAL A 63 5.95 -1.11 -4.19
N VAL A 64 7.10 -0.69 -4.68
CA VAL A 64 8.09 0.03 -3.88
C VAL A 64 7.87 1.52 -4.14
N LEU A 65 7.47 2.24 -3.09
CA LEU A 65 7.26 3.69 -3.16
C LEU A 65 8.62 4.38 -3.01
N PRO A 66 9.09 5.18 -3.98
CA PRO A 66 10.43 5.79 -3.95
C PRO A 66 10.71 6.62 -2.70
N TYR A 67 9.67 7.25 -2.15
CA TYR A 67 9.77 8.12 -0.96
C TYR A 67 9.14 7.47 0.29
N GLY A 68 8.86 6.16 0.24
CA GLY A 68 8.20 5.43 1.32
C GLY A 68 6.77 5.91 1.59
N THR A 69 6.21 5.46 2.70
CA THR A 69 4.84 5.82 3.13
C THR A 69 4.82 6.94 4.17
N GLY A 70 5.98 7.39 4.66
CA GLY A 70 6.10 8.32 5.78
C GLY A 70 5.74 7.71 7.14
N LYS A 71 5.62 6.39 7.21
CA LYS A 71 5.45 5.60 8.43
C LYS A 71 6.73 4.84 8.74
N THR A 72 7.16 4.83 10.00
CA THR A 72 8.16 3.86 10.47
C THR A 72 7.48 2.49 10.56
N VAL A 73 7.91 1.56 9.70
CA VAL A 73 7.35 0.20 9.64
C VAL A 73 8.09 -0.69 10.61
N ARG A 74 7.37 -1.26 11.59
CA ARG A 74 7.91 -2.26 12.50
C ARG A 74 7.78 -3.63 11.85
N VAL A 75 8.92 -4.26 11.58
CA VAL A 75 8.96 -5.55 10.87
C VAL A 75 9.24 -6.69 11.84
N LEU A 76 8.35 -7.67 11.84
CA LEU A 76 8.51 -8.93 12.55
C LEU A 76 9.03 -10.00 11.60
N VAL A 77 10.03 -10.78 12.02
CA VAL A 77 10.62 -11.86 11.23
C VAL A 77 10.48 -13.19 11.95
N PHE A 78 9.76 -14.13 11.36
CA PHE A 78 9.71 -15.51 11.83
C PHE A 78 10.92 -16.27 11.28
N ALA A 79 11.98 -16.34 12.07
CA ALA A 79 13.23 -16.98 11.73
C ALA A 79 13.86 -17.67 12.95
N ALA A 80 14.63 -18.73 12.70
CA ALA A 80 15.37 -19.44 13.74
C ALA A 80 16.82 -19.68 13.29
N GLY A 81 17.73 -19.85 14.27
CA GLY A 81 19.13 -20.16 13.99
C GLY A 81 19.89 -19.06 13.26
N GLU A 82 20.53 -19.39 12.15
CA GLU A 82 21.32 -18.42 11.36
C GLU A 82 20.44 -17.30 10.80
N ALA A 83 19.25 -17.61 10.29
CA ALA A 83 18.32 -16.64 9.76
C ALA A 83 17.86 -15.62 10.83
N GLU A 84 17.78 -16.03 12.10
CA GLU A 84 17.48 -15.11 13.20
C GLU A 84 18.61 -14.09 13.39
N ARG A 85 19.87 -14.52 13.34
CA ARG A 85 21.02 -13.63 13.45
C ARG A 85 21.05 -12.63 12.32
N VAL A 86 20.90 -13.11 11.07
CA VAL A 86 20.89 -12.25 9.88
C VAL A 86 19.73 -11.24 9.92
N ALA A 87 18.53 -11.65 10.35
CA ALA A 87 17.40 -10.76 10.52
C ALA A 87 17.66 -9.63 11.52
N ARG A 88 18.30 -9.94 12.65
CA ARG A 88 18.67 -8.95 13.68
C ARG A 88 19.73 -7.98 13.16
N GLU A 89 20.75 -8.48 12.48
CA GLU A 89 21.81 -7.66 11.86
C GLU A 89 21.25 -6.74 10.78
N ALA A 90 20.25 -7.21 10.01
CA ALA A 90 19.55 -6.42 9.00
C ALA A 90 18.54 -5.41 9.60
N GLY A 91 18.37 -5.39 10.94
CA GLY A 91 17.57 -4.40 11.62
C GLY A 91 16.09 -4.75 11.76
N ALA A 92 15.70 -6.01 11.81
CA ALA A 92 14.33 -6.41 12.15
C ALA A 92 13.99 -6.00 13.58
N ASP A 93 12.73 -5.56 13.79
CA ASP A 93 12.31 -5.06 15.11
C ASP A 93 11.96 -6.20 16.06
N TYR A 94 11.42 -7.28 15.53
CA TYR A 94 11.08 -8.48 16.29
C TYR A 94 11.54 -9.73 15.52
N VAL A 95 12.28 -10.62 16.17
CA VAL A 95 12.78 -11.85 15.53
C VAL A 95 12.63 -13.03 16.49
N GLY A 96 12.10 -14.14 15.98
CA GLY A 96 11.90 -15.38 16.72
C GLY A 96 10.82 -16.24 16.08
N VAL A 97 10.41 -17.31 16.74
CA VAL A 97 9.34 -18.18 16.24
C VAL A 97 8.33 -18.50 17.33
N ASP A 98 8.65 -19.41 18.25
CA ASP A 98 7.67 -19.97 19.18
C ASP A 98 7.15 -18.94 20.18
N ASP A 99 8.04 -18.08 20.69
CA ASP A 99 7.70 -16.99 21.59
C ASP A 99 6.75 -15.98 20.92
N LEU A 100 7.04 -15.60 19.67
CA LEU A 100 6.21 -14.67 18.90
C LEU A 100 4.85 -15.30 18.54
N VAL A 101 4.83 -16.60 18.23
CA VAL A 101 3.58 -17.32 17.99
C VAL A 101 2.68 -17.28 19.22
N GLN A 102 3.23 -17.52 20.42
CA GLN A 102 2.48 -17.47 21.68
C GLN A 102 1.98 -16.04 21.97
N GLN A 103 2.83 -15.02 21.82
CA GLN A 103 2.44 -13.62 22.00
C GLN A 103 1.30 -13.21 21.07
N ILE A 104 1.38 -13.58 19.80
CA ILE A 104 0.33 -13.28 18.80
C ILE A 104 -0.97 -14.02 19.14
N GLN A 105 -0.91 -15.27 19.59
CA GLN A 105 -2.07 -16.00 20.07
C GLN A 105 -2.69 -15.32 21.31
N GLY A 106 -1.86 -14.71 22.18
CA GLY A 106 -2.29 -13.89 23.30
C GLY A 106 -2.84 -12.52 22.92
N GLY A 107 -2.84 -12.16 21.63
CA GLY A 107 -3.43 -10.91 21.10
C GLY A 107 -2.43 -9.78 20.85
N TRP A 108 -1.12 -10.00 21.04
CA TRP A 108 -0.11 -9.01 20.72
C TRP A 108 0.05 -8.86 19.18
N LEU A 109 -0.11 -7.67 18.65
CA LEU A 109 -0.04 -7.35 17.22
C LEU A 109 0.61 -5.98 16.98
N GLU A 110 1.66 -5.64 17.74
CA GLU A 110 2.32 -4.34 17.66
C GLU A 110 3.42 -4.28 16.59
N PHE A 111 3.14 -4.81 15.41
CA PHE A 111 3.99 -4.75 14.23
C PHE A 111 3.16 -4.41 12.99
N ASP A 112 3.80 -3.89 11.96
CA ASP A 112 3.15 -3.38 10.75
C ASP A 112 3.34 -4.31 9.54
N ALA A 113 4.40 -5.13 9.55
CA ALA A 113 4.67 -6.13 8.51
C ALA A 113 5.30 -7.38 9.13
N ALA A 114 5.08 -8.54 8.51
CA ALA A 114 5.69 -9.79 8.92
C ALA A 114 6.37 -10.50 7.74
N ILE A 115 7.58 -10.98 7.98
CA ILE A 115 8.34 -11.86 7.08
C ILE A 115 8.39 -13.24 7.74
N ALA A 116 8.37 -14.30 6.97
CA ALA A 116 8.60 -15.64 7.46
C ALA A 116 9.60 -16.39 6.57
N MET A 117 10.51 -17.09 7.20
CA MET A 117 11.28 -18.12 6.51
C MET A 117 10.35 -19.27 6.11
N ALA A 118 10.56 -19.83 4.93
CA ALA A 118 9.67 -20.85 4.36
C ALA A 118 9.55 -22.09 5.26
N ASP A 119 10.62 -22.47 5.95
CA ASP A 119 10.66 -23.58 6.91
C ASP A 119 9.82 -23.32 8.17
N GLN A 120 9.62 -22.06 8.58
CA GLN A 120 8.82 -21.68 9.74
C GLN A 120 7.32 -21.49 9.41
N MET A 121 6.94 -21.51 8.12
CA MET A 121 5.55 -21.33 7.70
C MET A 121 4.59 -22.35 8.27
N GLY A 122 5.06 -23.58 8.59
CA GLY A 122 4.24 -24.60 9.26
C GLY A 122 3.72 -24.15 10.62
N LYS A 123 4.55 -23.45 11.42
CA LYS A 123 4.17 -22.90 12.71
C LYS A 123 3.32 -21.62 12.56
N VAL A 124 3.71 -20.75 11.66
CA VAL A 124 3.03 -19.48 11.38
C VAL A 124 1.63 -19.70 10.79
N GLY A 125 1.43 -20.80 10.05
CA GLY A 125 0.15 -21.16 9.45
C GLY A 125 -1.01 -21.23 10.44
N GLY A 126 -0.76 -21.65 11.67
CA GLY A 126 -1.75 -21.65 12.77
C GLY A 126 -2.27 -20.24 13.14
N LEU A 127 -1.50 -19.19 12.86
CA LEU A 127 -1.88 -17.79 13.10
C LEU A 127 -2.72 -17.18 11.97
N GLY A 128 -3.00 -17.92 10.90
CA GLY A 128 -3.68 -17.40 9.70
C GLY A 128 -5.03 -16.74 10.00
N ARG A 129 -5.76 -17.21 11.03
CA ARG A 129 -7.04 -16.64 11.45
C ARG A 129 -6.87 -15.26 12.09
N ILE A 130 -5.76 -15.01 12.78
CA ILE A 130 -5.44 -13.75 13.47
C ILE A 130 -4.78 -12.78 12.48
N LEU A 131 -3.66 -13.19 11.89
CA LEU A 131 -2.86 -12.37 10.99
C LEU A 131 -3.57 -12.08 9.66
N GLY A 132 -4.33 -13.05 9.13
CA GLY A 132 -5.03 -12.92 7.85
C GLY A 132 -6.12 -11.83 7.88
N ARG A 133 -6.86 -11.70 8.98
CA ARG A 133 -7.87 -10.63 9.16
C ARG A 133 -7.26 -9.23 9.19
N ARG A 134 -6.02 -9.11 9.66
CA ARG A 134 -5.28 -7.85 9.75
C ARG A 134 -4.42 -7.56 8.52
N GLY A 135 -4.33 -8.49 7.57
CA GLY A 135 -3.45 -8.37 6.42
C GLY A 135 -1.96 -8.53 6.73
N LEU A 136 -1.62 -9.05 7.92
CA LEU A 136 -0.25 -9.21 8.42
C LEU A 136 0.34 -10.60 8.10
N MET A 137 -0.44 -11.49 7.47
CA MET A 137 0.02 -12.85 7.18
C MET A 137 1.08 -12.86 6.08
N PRO A 138 2.27 -13.43 6.33
CA PRO A 138 3.29 -13.59 5.29
C PRO A 138 2.74 -14.36 4.07
N ASN A 139 3.09 -13.90 2.87
CA ASN A 139 2.58 -14.47 1.63
C ASN A 139 3.69 -14.55 0.57
N PRO A 140 3.83 -15.70 -0.13
CA PRO A 140 4.77 -15.83 -1.23
C PRO A 140 4.56 -14.84 -2.38
N ARG A 141 3.30 -14.45 -2.65
CA ARG A 141 2.97 -13.49 -3.73
C ARG A 141 3.43 -12.07 -3.43
N SER A 142 3.45 -11.68 -2.17
CA SER A 142 3.98 -10.38 -1.74
C SER A 142 5.49 -10.42 -1.46
N GLY A 143 6.12 -11.59 -1.63
CA GLY A 143 7.55 -11.78 -1.38
C GLY A 143 7.95 -11.70 0.09
N THR A 144 6.99 -11.86 1.01
CA THR A 144 7.24 -11.84 2.46
C THR A 144 7.48 -13.26 3.03
N VAL A 145 7.46 -14.29 2.19
CA VAL A 145 7.95 -15.63 2.51
C VAL A 145 9.27 -15.84 1.79
N VAL A 146 10.35 -15.91 2.57
CA VAL A 146 11.74 -15.98 2.09
C VAL A 146 12.24 -17.41 2.20
N ARG A 147 12.94 -17.90 1.17
CA ARG A 147 13.51 -19.26 1.14
C ARG A 147 14.99 -19.26 1.46
N ASP A 148 15.73 -18.28 0.94
CA ASP A 148 17.15 -18.12 1.16
C ASP A 148 17.41 -17.05 2.23
N VAL A 149 18.26 -17.39 3.19
CA VAL A 149 18.66 -16.45 4.26
C VAL A 149 19.35 -15.20 3.69
N ASN A 150 20.04 -15.33 2.56
CA ASN A 150 20.74 -14.23 1.90
C ASN A 150 19.77 -13.17 1.33
N ASP A 151 18.54 -13.54 0.99
CA ASP A 151 17.53 -12.60 0.47
C ASP A 151 16.87 -11.78 1.58
N LEU A 152 16.98 -12.24 2.83
CA LEU A 152 16.28 -11.66 3.97
C LEU A 152 16.60 -10.17 4.21
N PRO A 153 17.88 -9.72 4.16
CA PRO A 153 18.21 -8.30 4.31
C PRO A 153 17.59 -7.42 3.21
N GLY A 154 17.57 -7.91 1.97
CA GLY A 154 16.95 -7.20 0.84
C GLY A 154 15.45 -7.01 1.04
N VAL A 155 14.73 -8.10 1.36
CA VAL A 155 13.27 -8.04 1.61
C VAL A 155 12.93 -7.14 2.80
N LEU A 156 13.76 -7.18 3.85
CA LEU A 156 13.58 -6.34 5.03
C LEU A 156 13.84 -4.86 4.70
N GLY A 157 14.91 -4.58 3.93
CA GLY A 157 15.21 -3.25 3.44
C GLY A 157 14.09 -2.67 2.58
N ASP A 158 13.53 -3.47 1.67
CA ASP A 158 12.39 -3.09 0.82
C ASP A 158 11.16 -2.71 1.65
N LEU A 159 10.81 -3.54 2.65
CA LEU A 159 9.64 -3.27 3.51
C LEU A 159 9.82 -1.99 4.33
N LYS A 160 11.00 -1.76 4.87
CA LYS A 160 11.34 -0.51 5.58
C LYS A 160 11.48 0.67 4.62
N GLY A 161 11.92 0.42 3.39
CA GLY A 161 12.07 1.41 2.32
C GLY A 161 10.77 1.85 1.67
N GLY A 162 9.63 1.22 1.99
CA GLY A 162 8.33 1.61 1.44
C GLY A 162 7.70 0.63 0.46
N ARG A 163 8.10 -0.64 0.49
CA ARG A 163 7.38 -1.69 -0.23
C ARG A 163 6.03 -1.93 0.41
N VAL A 164 4.96 -1.71 -0.36
CA VAL A 164 3.57 -1.86 0.08
C VAL A 164 2.86 -2.85 -0.82
N GLU A 165 2.06 -3.73 -0.21
CA GLU A 165 1.15 -4.62 -0.93
C GLU A 165 -0.16 -3.89 -1.25
N PHE A 166 -0.65 -4.05 -2.46
CA PHE A 166 -1.99 -3.61 -2.83
C PHE A 166 -2.82 -4.76 -3.40
N ARG A 167 -4.11 -4.70 -3.14
CA ARG A 167 -5.09 -5.66 -3.67
C ARG A 167 -6.40 -4.97 -3.97
N ASN A 168 -7.16 -5.52 -4.93
CA ASN A 168 -8.52 -5.06 -5.13
C ASN A 168 -9.45 -5.55 -4.02
N ASP A 169 -10.45 -4.76 -3.72
CA ASP A 169 -11.57 -5.14 -2.88
C ASP A 169 -12.65 -5.92 -3.67
N ARG A 170 -13.80 -6.19 -3.02
CA ARG A 170 -14.93 -6.88 -3.65
C ARG A 170 -15.66 -6.06 -4.72
N THR A 171 -15.38 -4.78 -4.82
CA THR A 171 -15.98 -3.85 -5.79
C THR A 171 -15.04 -3.54 -6.95
N GLY A 172 -13.84 -4.16 -6.96
CA GLY A 172 -12.81 -3.94 -7.98
C GLY A 172 -12.06 -2.62 -7.80
N ILE A 173 -11.99 -2.11 -6.57
CA ILE A 173 -11.24 -0.89 -6.25
C ILE A 173 -9.97 -1.28 -5.48
N VAL A 174 -8.86 -0.66 -5.83
CA VAL A 174 -7.59 -0.71 -5.09
C VAL A 174 -7.46 0.56 -4.27
N HIS A 175 -7.12 0.41 -3.00
CA HIS A 175 -6.88 1.51 -2.06
C HIS A 175 -5.44 1.43 -1.57
N LEU A 176 -4.69 2.53 -1.65
CA LEU A 176 -3.30 2.58 -1.20
C LEU A 176 -2.97 3.95 -0.59
N GLY A 177 -2.32 3.95 0.58
CA GLY A 177 -1.69 5.15 1.13
C GLY A 177 -0.35 5.38 0.42
N ILE A 178 -0.20 6.55 -0.22
CA ILE A 178 0.99 6.91 -1.01
C ILE A 178 1.88 7.94 -0.34
N GLY A 179 1.53 8.42 0.85
CA GLY A 179 2.35 9.38 1.58
C GLY A 179 1.61 10.08 2.70
N ARG A 180 2.18 11.19 3.13
CA ARG A 180 1.69 12.07 4.19
C ARG A 180 1.51 13.49 3.68
N LYS A 181 0.69 14.26 4.37
CA LYS A 181 0.54 15.70 4.12
C LYS A 181 1.87 16.47 4.25
N SER A 182 2.76 16.00 5.10
CA SER A 182 4.12 16.54 5.30
C SER A 182 5.06 16.34 4.12
N PHE A 183 4.72 15.45 3.17
CA PHE A 183 5.52 15.21 1.97
C PHE A 183 5.48 16.41 1.02
N THR A 184 6.55 16.60 0.25
CA THR A 184 6.56 17.56 -0.86
C THR A 184 5.67 17.08 -2.01
N GLU A 185 5.27 17.98 -2.89
CA GLU A 185 4.45 17.64 -4.07
C GLU A 185 5.18 16.63 -4.96
N ASP A 186 6.49 16.78 -5.14
CA ASP A 186 7.31 15.86 -5.92
C ASP A 186 7.35 14.45 -5.33
N GLN A 187 7.39 14.34 -3.99
CA GLN A 187 7.37 13.05 -3.31
C GLN A 187 6.02 12.35 -3.48
N ILE A 188 4.92 13.08 -3.34
CA ILE A 188 3.57 12.54 -3.52
C ILE A 188 3.38 12.10 -4.97
N ARG A 189 3.81 12.94 -5.93
CA ARG A 189 3.75 12.67 -7.36
C ARG A 189 4.57 11.44 -7.74
N GLY A 190 5.81 11.35 -7.27
CA GLY A 190 6.68 10.19 -7.52
C GLY A 190 6.08 8.88 -7.01
N ASN A 191 5.51 8.90 -5.81
CA ASN A 191 4.81 7.73 -5.24
C ASN A 191 3.53 7.39 -6.02
N LEU A 192 2.76 8.39 -6.46
CA LEU A 192 1.57 8.20 -7.29
C LEU A 192 1.93 7.52 -8.62
N PHE A 193 2.97 7.99 -9.29
CA PHE A 193 3.41 7.44 -10.57
C PHE A 193 3.94 6.02 -10.43
N ALA A 194 4.75 5.74 -9.39
CA ALA A 194 5.21 4.40 -9.09
C ALA A 194 4.05 3.42 -8.85
N PHE A 195 3.01 3.86 -8.13
CA PHE A 195 1.80 3.06 -7.93
C PHE A 195 1.04 2.80 -9.23
N VAL A 196 0.82 3.82 -10.05
CA VAL A 196 0.07 3.69 -11.32
C VAL A 196 0.81 2.76 -12.28
N ASP A 197 2.13 2.86 -12.38
CA ASP A 197 2.95 1.96 -13.20
C ASP A 197 2.89 0.51 -12.68
N ALA A 198 3.06 0.28 -11.37
CA ALA A 198 2.93 -1.04 -10.77
C ALA A 198 1.53 -1.64 -10.99
N LEU A 199 0.49 -0.80 -10.92
CA LEU A 199 -0.89 -1.21 -11.16
C LEU A 199 -1.11 -1.63 -12.64
N GLN A 200 -0.53 -0.90 -13.59
CA GLN A 200 -0.58 -1.24 -15.02
C GLN A 200 0.13 -2.56 -15.30
N ARG A 201 1.30 -2.80 -14.71
CA ARG A 201 2.04 -4.07 -14.83
C ARG A 201 1.29 -5.25 -14.22
N ALA A 202 0.49 -4.99 -13.18
CA ALA A 202 -0.33 -6.02 -12.50
C ALA A 202 -1.64 -6.34 -13.22
N LYS A 203 -1.88 -5.80 -14.44
CA LYS A 203 -3.11 -6.09 -15.21
C LYS A 203 -3.23 -7.58 -15.48
N PRO A 204 -4.32 -8.24 -15.02
CA PRO A 204 -4.53 -9.64 -15.30
C PRO A 204 -4.90 -9.88 -16.76
N THR A 205 -4.50 -11.03 -17.30
CA THR A 205 -4.78 -11.42 -18.70
C THR A 205 -6.27 -11.56 -18.99
N GLY A 206 -7.06 -11.92 -17.97
CA GLY A 206 -8.53 -12.02 -18.07
C GLY A 206 -9.25 -10.67 -18.12
N ALA A 207 -8.59 -9.55 -17.81
CA ALA A 207 -9.22 -8.22 -17.83
C ALA A 207 -9.35 -7.69 -19.26
N LYS A 208 -10.59 -7.62 -19.76
CA LYS A 208 -10.93 -7.09 -21.09
C LYS A 208 -11.35 -5.61 -21.01
N GLY A 209 -11.06 -4.86 -22.07
CA GLY A 209 -11.46 -3.45 -22.19
C GLY A 209 -10.61 -2.49 -21.35
N VAL A 210 -11.23 -1.40 -20.86
CA VAL A 210 -10.57 -0.36 -20.07
C VAL A 210 -10.26 -0.90 -18.68
N TYR A 211 -8.96 -1.06 -18.37
CA TYR A 211 -8.50 -1.62 -17.11
C TYR A 211 -8.60 -0.61 -15.95
N LEU A 212 -8.01 0.57 -16.10
CA LEU A 212 -8.10 1.64 -15.10
C LEU A 212 -9.25 2.58 -15.49
N ARG A 213 -10.37 2.52 -14.76
CA ARG A 213 -11.58 3.29 -15.06
C ARG A 213 -11.58 4.67 -14.44
N THR A 214 -11.30 4.74 -13.15
CA THR A 214 -11.21 6.01 -12.41
C THR A 214 -10.04 5.98 -11.46
N LEU A 215 -9.43 7.12 -11.26
CA LEU A 215 -8.36 7.34 -10.30
C LEU A 215 -8.71 8.56 -9.45
N THR A 216 -8.63 8.43 -8.15
CA THR A 216 -8.99 9.49 -7.20
C THR A 216 -7.92 9.59 -6.14
N VAL A 217 -7.46 10.80 -5.84
CA VAL A 217 -6.58 11.07 -4.69
C VAL A 217 -7.32 11.85 -3.62
N LYS A 218 -7.02 11.56 -2.35
CA LYS A 218 -7.58 12.29 -1.22
C LYS A 218 -6.63 12.27 -0.03
N SER A 219 -6.80 13.21 0.89
CA SER A 219 -6.25 13.08 2.24
C SER A 219 -7.29 12.45 3.19
N THR A 220 -6.86 12.06 4.37
CA THR A 220 -7.73 11.35 5.33
C THR A 220 -9.09 12.02 5.54
N MET A 221 -9.12 13.36 5.64
CA MET A 221 -10.35 14.10 5.96
C MET A 221 -10.88 14.92 4.78
N SER A 222 -10.15 15.05 3.66
CA SER A 222 -10.56 15.85 2.51
C SER A 222 -11.58 15.14 1.61
N PRO A 223 -12.33 15.88 0.80
CA PRO A 223 -13.02 15.30 -0.35
C PRO A 223 -12.00 14.73 -1.36
N GLY A 224 -12.46 13.81 -2.24
CA GLY A 224 -11.62 13.21 -3.26
C GLY A 224 -11.50 14.08 -4.51
N ILE A 225 -10.31 14.09 -5.12
CA ILE A 225 -10.01 14.76 -6.38
C ILE A 225 -9.91 13.69 -7.47
N HIS A 226 -10.68 13.83 -8.53
CA HIS A 226 -10.66 12.90 -9.66
C HIS A 226 -9.54 13.26 -10.64
N LEU A 227 -8.68 12.30 -10.92
CA LEU A 227 -7.57 12.43 -11.86
C LEU A 227 -7.97 12.08 -13.29
N ASP A 228 -7.37 12.77 -14.25
CA ASP A 228 -7.37 12.35 -15.65
C ASP A 228 -6.51 11.08 -15.78
N VAL A 229 -7.18 9.95 -16.04
CA VAL A 229 -6.53 8.64 -16.10
C VAL A 229 -5.54 8.55 -17.27
N PRO A 230 -5.88 8.89 -18.53
CA PRO A 230 -4.94 8.91 -19.65
C PRO A 230 -3.70 9.76 -19.39
N ALA A 231 -3.88 11.00 -18.91
CA ALA A 231 -2.78 11.91 -18.60
C ALA A 231 -1.87 11.34 -17.50
N THR A 232 -2.48 10.78 -16.44
CA THR A 232 -1.71 10.22 -15.30
C THR A 232 -0.91 8.98 -15.72
N VAL A 233 -1.50 8.10 -16.54
CA VAL A 233 -0.80 6.89 -17.04
C VAL A 233 0.35 7.29 -17.97
N ALA A 234 0.16 8.27 -18.83
CA ALA A 234 1.22 8.76 -19.72
C ALA A 234 2.39 9.36 -18.91
N ALA A 235 2.09 10.19 -17.90
CA ALA A 235 3.09 10.79 -17.03
C ALA A 235 3.83 9.73 -16.19
N ALA A 236 3.13 8.72 -15.67
CA ALA A 236 3.75 7.61 -14.94
C ALA A 236 4.71 6.80 -15.83
N GLY A 237 4.35 6.54 -17.11
CA GLY A 237 5.22 5.87 -18.05
C GLY A 237 6.50 6.66 -18.39
N GLN A 238 6.42 7.99 -18.46
CA GLN A 238 7.59 8.84 -18.66
C GLN A 238 8.52 8.89 -17.44
N ALA A 239 7.96 8.87 -16.24
CA ALA A 239 8.74 8.88 -14.99
C ALA A 239 9.43 7.54 -14.69
N ALA A 240 8.99 6.43 -15.30
CA ALA A 240 9.56 5.10 -15.15
C ALA A 240 10.63 4.76 -16.21
N ALA A 241 10.76 5.56 -17.27
CA ALA A 241 11.75 5.42 -18.34
C ALA A 241 13.04 6.14 -17.99
#